data_6542cb2be4ac28d944440196bc5cba33
#
_entry.id   6542cb2be4ac28d944440196bc5cba33
#
_cell.length_a   1.000
_cell.length_b   1.000
_cell.length_c   1.000
_cell.angle_alpha   90.00
_cell.angle_beta   90.00
_cell.angle_gamma   90.00
#
_symmetry.space_group_name_H-M   'P 1'
#
loop_
_entity.id
_entity.type
_entity.pdbx_description
1 polymer ?
#
loop_
_entity_poly.entity_id
_entity_poly.type
_entity_poly.pdbx_seq_one_letter_code
_entity_poly.pdbx_strand_id
1 'polypeptide(L)'
;GIRAPSLYNHFAGKQAIFDAIVEDTAKRYDEFTARLSVHVGNAEGDVPVFDGIGEDVLADKVKQIFLYSLHDPSVSAFRRLLTIEQFRSPALAAMYTERYVSRLVTYHQRLFERLIATGELVEEDAGVLALMYVTPVLTLIGVCDRQPEREAECIEKLSAHVRLFYRSYHKKKN
;
A
#
# COMPACT_ATOMS: atom_id res chain seq x y z
N GLY A 1 20.66 13.72 -17.76
CA GLY A 1 20.45 12.42 -18.37
C GLY A 1 21.69 11.54 -18.27
N ILE A 2 21.60 10.42 -17.58
CA ILE A 2 22.69 9.42 -17.52
C ILE A 2 22.71 8.71 -18.87
N ARG A 3 23.89 8.64 -19.52
CA ARG A 3 24.03 7.91 -20.80
C ARG A 3 24.03 6.40 -20.56
N ALA A 4 23.35 5.63 -21.40
CA ALA A 4 23.25 4.17 -21.28
C ALA A 4 24.60 3.43 -21.03
N PRO A 5 25.73 3.77 -21.65
CA PRO A 5 27.03 3.16 -21.36
C PRO A 5 27.50 3.32 -19.90
N SER A 6 27.14 4.42 -19.23
CA SER A 6 27.51 4.67 -17.83
C SER A 6 26.73 3.79 -16.85
N LEU A 7 25.49 3.39 -17.17
CA LEU A 7 24.68 2.47 -16.38
C LEU A 7 25.28 1.04 -16.38
N TYR A 8 25.76 0.58 -17.53
CA TYR A 8 26.38 -0.77 -17.65
C TYR A 8 27.70 -0.93 -16.93
N ASN A 9 28.37 0.18 -16.57
CA ASN A 9 29.61 0.15 -15.77
C ASN A 9 29.33 -0.15 -14.27
N HIS A 10 28.08 0.02 -13.81
CA HIS A 10 27.66 -0.19 -12.41
C HIS A 10 26.79 -1.44 -12.20
N PHE A 11 26.24 -2.02 -13.27
CA PHE A 11 25.33 -3.17 -13.18
C PHE A 11 25.73 -4.26 -14.17
N ALA A 12 25.64 -5.52 -13.73
CA ALA A 12 26.01 -6.72 -14.53
C ALA A 12 25.02 -7.02 -15.69
N GLY A 13 24.11 -6.08 -16.03
CA GLY A 13 23.16 -6.20 -17.14
C GLY A 13 21.77 -5.61 -16.81
N LYS A 14 20.85 -5.74 -17.75
CA LYS A 14 19.49 -5.20 -17.60
C LYS A 14 18.73 -5.79 -16.40
N GLN A 15 18.93 -7.07 -16.10
CA GLN A 15 18.30 -7.73 -14.97
C GLN A 15 18.78 -7.13 -13.65
N ALA A 16 20.07 -6.91 -13.49
CA ALA A 16 20.62 -6.29 -12.28
C ALA A 16 20.11 -4.86 -12.06
N ILE A 17 19.89 -4.09 -13.14
CA ILE A 17 19.27 -2.77 -13.06
C ILE A 17 17.81 -2.89 -12.59
N PHE A 18 17.06 -3.84 -13.14
CA PHE A 18 15.68 -4.08 -12.77
C PHE A 18 15.57 -4.49 -11.29
N ASP A 19 16.39 -5.43 -10.85
CA ASP A 19 16.42 -5.90 -9.46
C ASP A 19 16.76 -4.77 -8.48
N ALA A 20 17.71 -3.90 -8.83
CA ALA A 20 18.05 -2.71 -8.03
C ALA A 20 16.87 -1.72 -7.94
N ILE A 21 16.09 -1.54 -9.01
CA ILE A 21 14.87 -0.71 -8.98
C ILE A 21 13.80 -1.33 -8.08
N VAL A 22 13.62 -2.65 -8.16
CA VAL A 22 12.69 -3.40 -7.29
C VAL A 22 13.05 -3.19 -5.82
N GLU A 23 14.33 -3.36 -5.47
CA GLU A 23 14.83 -3.19 -4.11
C GLU A 23 14.71 -1.74 -3.62
N ASP A 24 15.17 -0.75 -4.40
CA ASP A 24 15.09 0.67 -4.04
C ASP A 24 13.65 1.12 -3.80
N THR A 25 12.73 0.74 -4.69
CA THR A 25 11.33 1.14 -4.55
C THR A 25 10.62 0.44 -3.39
N ALA A 26 11.02 -0.80 -3.03
CA ALA A 26 10.53 -1.48 -1.84
C ALA A 26 11.00 -0.77 -0.58
N LYS A 27 12.31 -0.53 -0.48
CA LYS A 27 12.94 0.15 0.65
C LYS A 27 12.34 1.54 0.89
N ARG A 28 12.17 2.35 -0.15
CA ARG A 28 11.55 3.69 -0.06
C ARG A 28 10.14 3.63 0.52
N TYR A 29 9.33 2.68 0.05
CA TYR A 29 7.96 2.50 0.56
C TYR A 29 7.97 2.09 2.01
N ASP A 30 8.78 1.09 2.37
CA ASP A 30 8.88 0.58 3.75
C ASP A 30 9.44 1.64 4.71
N GLU A 31 10.44 2.44 4.30
CA GLU A 31 10.96 3.55 5.09
C GLU A 31 9.92 4.67 5.30
N PHE A 32 9.11 4.95 4.28
CA PHE A 32 8.06 5.96 4.42
C PHE A 32 6.95 5.49 5.36
N THR A 33 6.44 4.27 5.18
CA THR A 33 5.36 3.73 6.02
C THR A 33 5.83 3.55 7.47
N ALA A 34 7.09 3.18 7.69
CA ALA A 34 7.69 3.10 9.02
C ALA A 34 7.70 4.44 9.78
N ARG A 35 7.86 5.58 9.09
CA ARG A 35 7.73 6.92 9.71
C ARG A 35 6.30 7.19 10.22
N LEU A 36 5.33 6.52 9.67
CA LEU A 36 3.94 6.55 10.11
C LEU A 36 3.63 5.41 11.09
N SER A 37 4.66 4.68 11.56
CA SER A 37 4.54 3.50 12.42
C SER A 37 3.69 2.41 11.78
N VAL A 38 3.85 2.20 10.48
CA VAL A 38 3.23 1.13 9.71
C VAL A 38 4.32 0.30 9.05
N HIS A 39 4.45 -0.95 9.46
CA HIS A 39 5.51 -1.86 9.00
C HIS A 39 4.88 -3.03 8.24
N VAL A 40 4.65 -2.83 6.93
CA VAL A 40 4.02 -3.86 6.08
C VAL A 40 4.88 -5.14 6.08
N GLY A 41 4.38 -6.18 6.71
CA GLY A 41 5.09 -7.43 6.99
C GLY A 41 5.27 -7.74 8.48
N ASN A 42 5.03 -6.77 9.38
CA ASN A 42 5.08 -6.94 10.83
C ASN A 42 3.76 -6.49 11.49
N ALA A 43 2.67 -7.13 11.12
CA ALA A 43 1.33 -6.82 11.62
C ALA A 43 1.24 -6.87 13.16
N GLU A 44 1.93 -7.84 13.78
CA GLU A 44 1.93 -8.00 15.24
C GLU A 44 2.59 -6.82 15.95
N GLY A 45 3.69 -6.30 15.41
CA GLY A 45 4.38 -5.13 15.95
C GLY A 45 3.58 -3.84 15.80
N ASP A 46 2.67 -3.79 14.84
CA ASP A 46 1.85 -2.61 14.57
C ASP A 46 0.53 -2.58 15.38
N VAL A 47 0.10 -3.69 15.99
CA VAL A 47 -1.14 -3.72 16.80
C VAL A 47 -1.24 -2.57 17.81
N PRO A 48 -0.19 -2.24 18.60
CA PRO A 48 -0.28 -1.13 19.57
C PRO A 48 -0.51 0.25 18.93
N VAL A 49 -0.18 0.42 17.64
CA VAL A 49 -0.39 1.68 16.91
C VAL A 49 -1.85 1.84 16.52
N PHE A 50 -2.53 0.72 16.27
CA PHE A 50 -3.92 0.71 15.82
C PHE A 50 -4.91 0.44 16.95
N ASP A 51 -4.46 -0.07 18.11
CA ASP A 51 -5.30 -0.21 19.30
C ASP A 51 -5.68 1.17 19.83
N GLY A 52 -6.98 1.48 19.77
CA GLY A 52 -7.53 2.77 20.19
C GLY A 52 -7.20 3.94 19.26
N ILE A 53 -6.73 3.70 18.03
CA ILE A 53 -6.52 4.76 17.04
C ILE A 53 -7.82 5.50 16.75
N GLY A 54 -7.77 6.83 16.69
CA GLY A 54 -8.93 7.64 16.31
C GLY A 54 -9.19 7.64 14.82
N GLU A 55 -10.48 7.80 14.44
CA GLU A 55 -10.95 7.82 13.04
C GLU A 55 -10.16 8.81 12.17
N ASP A 56 -9.94 10.02 12.67
CA ASP A 56 -9.24 11.08 11.92
C ASP A 56 -7.75 10.77 11.74
N VAL A 57 -7.12 10.20 12.75
CA VAL A 57 -5.70 9.82 12.72
C VAL A 57 -5.49 8.69 11.71
N LEU A 58 -6.37 7.68 11.70
CA LEU A 58 -6.33 6.60 10.73
C LEU A 58 -6.50 7.12 9.30
N ALA A 59 -7.52 7.96 9.08
CA ALA A 59 -7.78 8.54 7.76
C ALA A 59 -6.59 9.37 7.25
N ASP A 60 -5.94 10.14 8.13
CA ASP A 60 -4.78 10.94 7.76
C ASP A 60 -3.55 10.06 7.44
N LYS A 61 -3.27 9.00 8.23
CA LYS A 61 -2.20 8.03 7.91
C LYS A 61 -2.40 7.40 6.53
N VAL A 62 -3.59 6.93 6.23
CA VAL A 62 -3.89 6.30 4.93
C VAL A 62 -3.76 7.30 3.79
N LYS A 63 -4.22 8.54 3.98
CA LYS A 63 -4.05 9.62 3.01
C LYS A 63 -2.57 9.91 2.74
N GLN A 64 -1.72 9.96 3.76
CA GLN A 64 -0.29 10.19 3.58
C GLN A 64 0.37 9.06 2.78
N ILE A 65 0.04 7.79 3.06
CA ILE A 65 0.55 6.63 2.30
C ILE A 65 0.06 6.68 0.85
N PHE A 66 -1.20 7.04 0.64
CA PHE A 66 -1.79 7.20 -0.69
C PHE A 66 -1.04 8.27 -1.50
N LEU A 67 -0.86 9.47 -0.94
CA LEU A 67 -0.14 10.56 -1.59
C LEU A 67 1.32 10.22 -1.86
N TYR A 68 2.01 9.57 -0.91
CA TYR A 68 3.36 9.10 -1.15
C TYR A 68 3.43 8.11 -2.31
N SER A 69 2.48 7.18 -2.37
CA SER A 69 2.40 6.19 -3.47
C SER A 69 2.21 6.85 -4.84
N LEU A 70 1.53 7.99 -4.91
CA LEU A 70 1.31 8.74 -6.13
C LEU A 70 2.51 9.63 -6.50
N HIS A 71 3.13 10.29 -5.53
CA HIS A 71 4.05 11.38 -5.76
C HIS A 71 5.54 11.04 -5.60
N ASP A 72 5.90 9.91 -4.93
CA ASP A 72 7.29 9.46 -5.00
C ASP A 72 7.63 9.04 -6.44
N PRO A 73 8.62 9.70 -7.08
CA PRO A 73 8.89 9.48 -8.51
C PRO A 73 9.27 8.04 -8.84
N SER A 74 10.03 7.37 -7.95
CA SER A 74 10.50 5.99 -8.17
C SER A 74 9.36 4.99 -7.95
N VAL A 75 8.61 5.14 -6.84
CA VAL A 75 7.49 4.23 -6.48
C VAL A 75 6.38 4.31 -7.52
N SER A 76 5.97 5.52 -7.92
CA SER A 76 4.89 5.70 -8.90
C SER A 76 5.29 5.24 -10.30
N ALA A 77 6.52 5.56 -10.75
CA ALA A 77 7.00 5.12 -12.05
C ALA A 77 7.11 3.59 -12.14
N PHE A 78 7.63 2.95 -11.10
CA PHE A 78 7.76 1.49 -11.05
C PHE A 78 6.38 0.79 -11.04
N ARG A 79 5.42 1.28 -10.26
CA ARG A 79 4.04 0.75 -10.27
C ARG A 79 3.43 0.84 -11.67
N ARG A 80 3.52 2.01 -12.33
CA ARG A 80 3.00 2.20 -13.68
C ARG A 80 3.69 1.29 -14.71
N LEU A 81 5.02 1.11 -14.59
CA LEU A 81 5.76 0.16 -15.42
C LEU A 81 5.20 -1.26 -15.27
N LEU A 82 5.06 -1.76 -14.03
CA LEU A 82 4.51 -3.09 -13.78
C LEU A 82 3.05 -3.21 -14.26
N THR A 83 2.25 -2.16 -14.10
CA THR A 83 0.87 -2.13 -14.61
C THR A 83 0.81 -2.31 -16.13
N ILE A 84 1.76 -1.74 -16.88
CA ILE A 84 1.82 -1.87 -18.33
C ILE A 84 2.33 -3.26 -18.74
N GLU A 85 3.37 -3.75 -18.07
CA GLU A 85 4.11 -4.94 -18.49
C GLU A 85 3.55 -6.25 -17.94
N GLN A 86 2.65 -6.23 -16.94
CA GLN A 86 2.11 -7.43 -16.28
C GLN A 86 1.45 -8.42 -17.24
N PHE A 87 0.84 -7.95 -18.32
CA PHE A 87 0.19 -8.84 -19.30
C PHE A 87 1.13 -9.40 -20.37
N ARG A 88 2.40 -8.96 -20.37
CA ARG A 88 3.43 -9.43 -21.32
C ARG A 88 4.36 -10.45 -20.70
N SER A 89 4.44 -10.52 -19.36
CA SER A 89 5.36 -11.39 -18.63
C SER A 89 4.70 -11.98 -17.39
N PRO A 90 4.57 -13.31 -17.30
CA PRO A 90 4.05 -13.97 -16.09
C PRO A 90 4.84 -13.62 -14.83
N ALA A 91 6.16 -13.41 -14.94
CA ALA A 91 6.99 -13.00 -13.82
C ALA A 91 6.65 -11.60 -13.31
N LEU A 92 6.39 -10.64 -14.22
CA LEU A 92 5.98 -9.29 -13.85
C LEU A 92 4.54 -9.26 -13.33
N ALA A 93 3.65 -10.12 -13.84
CA ALA A 93 2.30 -10.29 -13.30
C ALA A 93 2.34 -10.80 -11.86
N ALA A 94 3.15 -11.83 -11.59
CA ALA A 94 3.34 -12.35 -10.24
C ALA A 94 3.92 -11.30 -9.30
N MET A 95 4.91 -10.53 -9.74
CA MET A 95 5.52 -9.44 -8.96
C MET A 95 4.50 -8.33 -8.67
N TYR A 96 3.67 -7.94 -9.63
CA TYR A 96 2.61 -6.94 -9.43
C TYR A 96 1.62 -7.44 -8.39
N THR A 97 1.13 -8.67 -8.54
CA THR A 97 0.15 -9.27 -7.62
C THR A 97 0.72 -9.36 -6.21
N GLU A 98 1.94 -9.88 -6.08
CA GLU A 98 2.58 -10.01 -4.76
C GLU A 98 2.78 -8.66 -4.08
N ARG A 99 3.36 -7.70 -4.80
CA ARG A 99 3.76 -6.41 -4.21
C ARG A 99 2.59 -5.49 -3.89
N TYR A 100 1.62 -5.40 -4.79
CA TYR A 100 0.54 -4.41 -4.68
C TYR A 100 -0.79 -4.99 -4.21
N VAL A 101 -0.94 -6.30 -4.17
CA VAL A 101 -2.18 -6.93 -3.71
C VAL A 101 -1.93 -7.86 -2.53
N SER A 102 -1.24 -9.00 -2.75
CA SER A 102 -1.14 -10.07 -1.76
C SER A 102 -0.47 -9.62 -0.47
N ARG A 103 0.67 -8.94 -0.56
CA ARG A 103 1.42 -8.45 0.60
C ARG A 103 0.57 -7.51 1.46
N LEU A 104 -0.19 -6.60 0.84
CA LEU A 104 -1.02 -5.65 1.56
C LEU A 104 -2.25 -6.32 2.19
N VAL A 105 -2.92 -7.20 1.45
CA VAL A 105 -4.09 -7.94 1.97
C VAL A 105 -3.67 -8.84 3.12
N THR A 106 -2.57 -9.60 2.97
CA THR A 106 -2.06 -10.49 4.02
C THR A 106 -1.65 -9.70 5.29
N TYR A 107 -1.00 -8.55 5.12
CA TYR A 107 -0.65 -7.68 6.25
C TYR A 107 -1.91 -7.23 7.02
N HIS A 108 -2.91 -6.69 6.31
CA HIS A 108 -4.15 -6.23 6.95
C HIS A 108 -4.97 -7.37 7.55
N GLN A 109 -4.99 -8.54 6.90
CA GLN A 109 -5.66 -9.72 7.47
C GLN A 109 -5.06 -10.07 8.83
N ARG A 110 -3.73 -10.20 8.92
CA ARG A 110 -3.04 -10.50 10.19
C ARG A 110 -3.25 -9.42 11.24
N LEU A 111 -3.21 -8.15 10.85
CA LEU A 111 -3.49 -7.04 11.74
C LEU A 111 -4.92 -7.10 12.27
N PHE A 112 -5.90 -7.32 11.40
CA PHE A 112 -7.31 -7.41 11.79
C PHE A 112 -7.61 -8.64 12.65
N GLU A 113 -7.00 -9.81 12.39
CA GLU A 113 -7.07 -10.97 13.27
C GLU A 113 -6.66 -10.60 14.71
N ARG A 114 -5.59 -9.84 14.88
CA ARG A 114 -5.13 -9.39 16.21
C ARG A 114 -6.08 -8.36 16.81
N LEU A 115 -6.53 -7.37 16.06
CA LEU A 115 -7.46 -6.34 16.54
C LEU A 115 -8.85 -6.91 16.89
N ILE A 116 -9.29 -7.96 16.21
CA ILE A 116 -10.49 -8.73 16.58
C ILE A 116 -10.26 -9.47 17.91
N ALA A 117 -9.11 -10.14 18.04
CA ALA A 117 -8.76 -10.88 19.25
C ALA A 117 -8.62 -9.97 20.49
N THR A 118 -8.16 -8.72 20.34
CA THR A 118 -8.12 -7.73 21.42
C THR A 118 -9.45 -7.04 21.69
N GLY A 119 -10.45 -7.27 20.82
CA GLY A 119 -11.76 -6.65 20.94
C GLY A 119 -11.87 -5.23 20.40
N GLU A 120 -10.86 -4.75 19.66
CA GLU A 120 -10.89 -3.44 19.01
C GLU A 120 -11.77 -3.42 17.78
N LEU A 121 -11.77 -4.51 17.00
CA LEU A 121 -12.69 -4.72 15.89
C LEU A 121 -13.83 -5.69 16.24
N VAL A 122 -14.92 -5.59 15.53
CA VAL A 122 -16.03 -6.57 15.59
C VAL A 122 -15.56 -7.93 15.10
N GLU A 123 -16.25 -9.00 15.54
CA GLU A 123 -15.95 -10.37 15.14
C GLU A 123 -16.49 -10.63 13.72
N GLU A 124 -15.58 -10.63 12.75
CA GLU A 124 -15.85 -10.85 11.33
C GLU A 124 -14.68 -11.60 10.68
N ASP A 125 -14.85 -12.06 9.45
CA ASP A 125 -13.76 -12.67 8.67
C ASP A 125 -12.67 -11.62 8.35
N ALA A 126 -11.52 -11.75 8.99
CA ALA A 126 -10.40 -10.81 8.83
C ALA A 126 -9.87 -10.73 7.39
N GLY A 127 -9.93 -11.83 6.62
CA GLY A 127 -9.52 -11.85 5.22
C GLY A 127 -10.48 -11.04 4.34
N VAL A 128 -11.79 -11.19 4.58
CA VAL A 128 -12.81 -10.39 3.89
C VAL A 128 -12.68 -8.91 4.27
N LEU A 129 -12.51 -8.61 5.56
CA LEU A 129 -12.25 -7.22 6.00
C LEU A 129 -11.02 -6.61 5.34
N ALA A 130 -9.92 -7.37 5.22
CA ALA A 130 -8.70 -6.91 4.56
C ALA A 130 -8.93 -6.61 3.08
N LEU A 131 -9.64 -7.47 2.36
CA LEU A 131 -10.02 -7.20 0.96
C LEU A 131 -10.87 -5.94 0.84
N MET A 132 -11.90 -5.80 1.68
CA MET A 132 -12.79 -4.63 1.67
C MET A 132 -12.05 -3.34 2.00
N TYR A 133 -11.03 -3.40 2.85
CA TYR A 133 -10.24 -2.24 3.24
C TYR A 133 -9.23 -1.83 2.18
N VAL A 134 -8.48 -2.79 1.63
CA VAL A 134 -7.34 -2.55 0.74
C VAL A 134 -7.77 -2.25 -0.70
N THR A 135 -8.75 -2.99 -1.25
CA THR A 135 -9.04 -2.92 -2.69
C THR A 135 -9.55 -1.55 -3.17
N PRO A 136 -10.38 -0.79 -2.42
CA PRO A 136 -10.75 0.55 -2.84
C PRO A 136 -9.56 1.52 -2.91
N VAL A 137 -8.59 1.38 -2.01
CA VAL A 137 -7.35 2.20 -2.01
C VAL A 137 -6.57 1.95 -3.31
N LEU A 138 -6.36 0.68 -3.67
CA LEU A 138 -5.66 0.30 -4.91
C LEU A 138 -6.41 0.77 -6.16
N THR A 139 -7.73 0.70 -6.13
CA THR A 139 -8.58 1.20 -7.22
C THR A 139 -8.41 2.70 -7.42
N LEU A 140 -8.43 3.48 -6.33
CA LEU A 140 -8.26 4.93 -6.38
C LEU A 140 -6.87 5.35 -6.84
N ILE A 141 -5.80 4.65 -6.41
CA ILE A 141 -4.44 4.83 -6.95
C ILE A 141 -4.44 4.61 -8.46
N GLY A 142 -5.07 3.53 -8.92
CA GLY A 142 -5.17 3.22 -10.34
C GLY A 142 -5.99 4.26 -11.14
N VAL A 143 -6.97 4.92 -10.53
CA VAL A 143 -7.67 6.07 -11.14
C VAL A 143 -6.71 7.24 -11.31
N CYS A 144 -5.99 7.62 -10.26
CA CYS A 144 -5.03 8.74 -10.29
C CYS A 144 -3.87 8.50 -11.27
N ASP A 145 -3.40 7.24 -11.41
CA ASP A 145 -2.37 6.92 -12.41
C ASP A 145 -2.81 7.16 -13.85
N ARG A 146 -4.11 7.02 -14.13
CA ARG A 146 -4.70 7.21 -15.47
C ARG A 146 -5.29 8.60 -15.69
N GLN A 147 -5.78 9.23 -14.63
CA GLN A 147 -6.49 10.52 -14.62
C GLN A 147 -6.01 11.36 -13.43
N PRO A 148 -4.79 11.94 -13.50
CA PRO A 148 -4.18 12.69 -12.38
C PRO A 148 -5.03 13.89 -11.92
N GLU A 149 -5.82 14.45 -12.82
CA GLU A 149 -6.74 15.57 -12.53
C GLU A 149 -7.85 15.19 -11.54
N ARG A 150 -8.09 13.91 -11.31
CA ARG A 150 -9.08 13.40 -10.35
C ARG A 150 -8.53 13.15 -8.95
N GLU A 151 -7.30 13.54 -8.66
CA GLU A 151 -6.65 13.24 -7.38
C GLU A 151 -7.47 13.78 -6.20
N ALA A 152 -7.97 15.03 -6.27
CA ALA A 152 -8.78 15.60 -5.20
C ALA A 152 -10.05 14.78 -4.91
N GLU A 153 -10.76 14.36 -5.95
CA GLU A 153 -11.94 13.47 -5.84
C GLU A 153 -11.56 12.12 -5.22
N CYS A 154 -10.42 11.55 -5.62
CA CYS A 154 -9.94 10.28 -5.08
C CYS A 154 -9.57 10.38 -3.59
N ILE A 155 -8.98 11.49 -3.15
CA ILE A 155 -8.67 11.75 -1.73
C ILE A 155 -9.96 11.85 -0.91
N GLU A 156 -11.00 12.52 -1.40
CA GLU A 156 -12.30 12.60 -0.72
C GLU A 156 -12.92 11.19 -0.57
N LYS A 157 -12.94 10.40 -1.64
CA LYS A 157 -13.46 9.03 -1.61
C LYS A 157 -12.65 8.12 -0.70
N LEU A 158 -11.31 8.25 -0.71
CA LEU A 158 -10.43 7.52 0.19
C LEU A 158 -10.76 7.82 1.65
N SER A 159 -10.87 9.10 2.00
CA SER A 159 -11.19 9.53 3.36
C SER A 159 -12.57 9.02 3.79
N ALA A 160 -13.56 9.10 2.92
CA ALA A 160 -14.90 8.59 3.17
C ALA A 160 -14.90 7.06 3.37
N HIS A 161 -14.14 6.32 2.56
CA HIS A 161 -13.98 4.87 2.68
C HIS A 161 -13.37 4.47 4.03
N VAL A 162 -12.24 5.09 4.41
CA VAL A 162 -11.55 4.77 5.68
C VAL A 162 -12.44 5.07 6.88
N ARG A 163 -13.14 6.21 6.87
CA ARG A 163 -14.07 6.60 7.95
C ARG A 163 -15.28 5.67 8.03
N LEU A 164 -15.85 5.27 6.88
CA LEU A 164 -16.95 4.32 6.85
C LEU A 164 -16.52 2.97 7.41
N PHE A 165 -15.34 2.46 6.98
CA PHE A 165 -14.79 1.22 7.49
C PHE A 165 -14.58 1.29 9.01
N TYR A 166 -13.95 2.36 9.49
CA TYR A 166 -13.76 2.58 10.93
C TYR A 166 -15.08 2.51 11.69
N ARG A 167 -16.06 3.32 11.32
CA ARG A 167 -17.37 3.38 12.01
C ARG A 167 -18.17 2.07 11.96
N SER A 168 -17.97 1.27 10.92
CA SER A 168 -18.67 -0.01 10.73
C SER A 168 -18.06 -1.15 11.54
N TYR A 169 -16.74 -1.14 11.74
CA TYR A 169 -16.03 -2.30 12.27
C TYR A 169 -15.26 -2.04 13.58
N HIS A 170 -14.98 -0.80 13.96
CA HIS A 170 -14.45 -0.53 15.31
C HIS A 170 -15.55 -0.66 16.36
N LYS A 171 -15.23 -1.35 17.45
CA LYS A 171 -16.14 -1.43 18.61
C LYS A 171 -16.11 -0.09 19.35
N LYS A 172 -17.30 0.44 19.64
CA LYS A 172 -17.41 1.60 20.53
C LYS A 172 -16.99 1.14 21.93
N LYS A 173 -15.90 1.70 22.46
CA LYS A 173 -15.56 1.53 23.87
C LYS A 173 -16.67 2.24 24.70
N ASN A 174 -17.45 1.44 25.43
CA ASN A 174 -18.46 1.95 26.38
C ASN A 174 -17.79 2.67 27.54
#